data_7574bc09a26c41a9fc3093ab456f155d
#
_entry.id   7574bc09a26c41a9fc3093ab456f155d
#
_cell.length_a   1.000
_cell.length_b   1.000
_cell.length_c   1.000
_cell.angle_alpha   90.00
_cell.angle_beta   90.00
_cell.angle_gamma   90.00
#
_symmetry.space_group_name_H-M   'P 1'
#
loop_
_entity.id
_entity.type
_entity.pdbx_description
1 polymer ?
#
loop_
_entity_poly.entity_id
_entity_poly.type
_entity_poly.pdbx_seq_one_letter_code
_entity_poly.pdbx_strand_id
1 'polypeptide(L)' 'MITEIGIVAGEIWNFLDTHGTVSLEELARGIERPQEWVLMSLGWLAREGHVLVDCKDDVYTIRLREKQKKQEVGNSTF' A
#
# COMPACT_ATOMS: atom_id res chain seq x y z
N MET A 1 -7.01 14.72 -11.00
CA MET A 1 -7.15 13.70 -9.96
C MET A 1 -6.21 12.51 -10.12
N ILE A 2 -5.91 12.15 -11.36
CA ILE A 2 -4.97 11.04 -11.58
C ILE A 2 -3.59 11.35 -11.00
N THR A 3 -3.13 12.60 -11.16
CA THR A 3 -1.84 12.99 -10.61
C THR A 3 -1.82 12.86 -9.09
N GLU A 4 -2.90 13.29 -8.45
CA GLU A 4 -2.99 13.20 -6.99
C GLU A 4 -3.01 11.76 -6.52
N ILE A 5 -3.70 10.87 -7.25
CA ILE A 5 -3.70 9.46 -6.91
C ILE A 5 -2.27 8.91 -6.96
N GLY A 6 -1.51 9.28 -7.97
CA GLY A 6 -0.12 8.83 -8.08
C GLY A 6 0.76 9.34 -6.94
N ILE A 7 0.58 10.61 -6.56
CA ILE A 7 1.36 11.19 -5.47
C ILE A 7 1.02 10.50 -4.16
N VAL A 8 -0.26 10.33 -3.88
CA VAL A 8 -0.69 9.70 -2.63
C VAL A 8 -0.30 8.23 -2.61
N ALA A 9 -0.36 7.55 -3.76
CA ALA A 9 0.08 6.17 -3.84
C ALA A 9 1.55 6.04 -3.43
N GLY A 10 2.39 6.96 -3.88
CA GLY A 10 3.79 6.97 -3.49
C GLY A 10 3.97 7.21 -1.99
N GLU A 11 3.16 8.10 -1.43
CA GLU A 11 3.20 8.35 0.01
C GLU A 11 2.78 7.13 0.81
N ILE A 12 1.76 6.42 0.34
CA ILE A 12 1.31 5.19 0.98
C ILE A 12 2.41 4.14 0.94
N TRP A 13 3.04 3.97 -0.23
CA TRP A 13 4.10 3.00 -0.38
C TRP A 13 5.23 3.28 0.62
N ASN A 14 5.65 4.55 0.70
CA ASN A 14 6.72 4.93 1.62
C ASN A 14 6.33 4.72 3.08
N PHE A 15 5.09 5.00 3.41
CA PHE A 15 4.60 4.80 4.77
C PHE A 15 4.65 3.33 5.15
N LEU A 16 4.20 2.46 4.24
CA LEU A 16 4.21 1.02 4.49
C LEU A 16 5.64 0.47 4.53
N ASP A 17 6.52 1.02 3.70
CA ASP A 17 7.90 0.59 3.70
C ASP A 17 8.58 0.90 5.04
N THR A 18 8.18 2.00 5.67
CA THR A 18 8.74 2.39 6.94
C THR A 18 8.09 1.66 8.12
N HIS A 19 6.76 1.49 8.08
CA HIS A 19 6.02 0.99 9.25
C HIS A 19 5.61 -0.47 9.19
N GLY A 20 5.71 -1.09 8.02
CA GLY A 20 5.29 -2.48 7.86
C GLY A 20 3.78 -2.60 7.74
N THR A 21 3.22 -3.66 8.30
CA THR A 21 1.79 -3.88 8.25
C THR A 21 1.08 -2.91 9.18
N VAL A 22 0.09 -2.21 8.65
CA VAL A 22 -0.66 -1.23 9.44
C VAL A 22 -2.15 -1.42 9.19
N SER A 23 -2.98 -0.92 10.09
CA SER A 23 -4.41 -0.90 9.87
C SER A 23 -4.77 0.24 8.92
N LEU A 24 -5.93 0.14 8.29
CA LEU A 24 -6.41 1.22 7.44
C LEU A 24 -6.51 2.53 8.24
N GLU A 25 -6.92 2.41 9.51
CA GLU A 25 -7.03 3.57 10.36
C GLU A 25 -5.69 4.24 10.61
N GLU A 26 -4.67 3.42 10.87
CA GLU A 26 -3.31 3.94 11.07
C GLU A 26 -2.79 4.60 9.79
N LEU A 27 -3.06 3.98 8.65
CA LEU A 27 -2.63 4.52 7.38
C LEU A 27 -3.31 5.87 7.13
N ALA A 28 -4.62 5.92 7.32
CA ALA A 28 -5.36 7.15 7.09
C ALA A 28 -4.88 8.30 7.97
N ARG A 29 -4.51 7.97 9.22
CA ARG A 29 -4.00 9.00 10.11
C ARG A 29 -2.59 9.43 9.72
N GLY A 30 -1.79 8.51 9.25
CA GLY A 30 -0.40 8.81 8.90
C GLY A 30 -0.24 9.56 7.60
N ILE A 31 -1.18 9.39 6.67
CA ILE A 31 -1.14 10.06 5.38
C ILE A 31 -2.05 11.28 5.48
N GLU A 32 -1.46 12.46 5.51
CA GLU A 32 -2.24 13.66 5.74
C GLU A 32 -2.84 14.17 4.45
N ARG A 33 -3.77 13.42 3.92
CA ARG A 33 -4.49 13.74 2.68
C ARG A 33 -5.96 13.43 2.89
N PRO A 34 -6.84 13.96 2.05
CA PRO A 34 -8.27 13.62 2.17
C PRO A 34 -8.46 12.11 2.10
N GLN A 35 -9.34 11.59 2.94
CA GLN A 35 -9.55 10.16 3.04
C GLN A 35 -9.92 9.54 1.70
N GLU A 36 -10.69 10.24 0.89
CA GLU A 36 -11.09 9.74 -0.42
C GLU A 36 -9.86 9.49 -1.30
N TRP A 37 -8.87 10.38 -1.21
CA TRP A 37 -7.65 10.23 -2.00
C TRP A 37 -6.85 9.02 -1.53
N VAL A 38 -6.80 8.81 -0.22
CA VAL A 38 -6.09 7.67 0.34
C VAL A 38 -6.74 6.38 -0.13
N LEU A 39 -8.07 6.30 -0.07
CA LEU A 39 -8.78 5.10 -0.47
C LEU A 39 -8.64 4.81 -1.96
N MET A 40 -8.74 5.85 -2.80
CA MET A 40 -8.58 5.66 -4.23
C MET A 40 -7.16 5.20 -4.57
N SER A 41 -6.17 5.79 -3.94
CA SER A 41 -4.78 5.46 -4.19
C SER A 41 -4.45 4.06 -3.68
N LEU A 42 -5.01 3.70 -2.53
CA LEU A 42 -4.80 2.36 -1.98
C LEU A 42 -5.42 1.30 -2.90
N GLY A 43 -6.63 1.56 -3.41
CA GLY A 43 -7.27 0.65 -4.35
C GLY A 43 -6.44 0.46 -5.60
N TRP A 44 -5.86 1.54 -6.12
CA TRP A 44 -5.00 1.46 -7.28
C TRP A 44 -3.76 0.62 -6.98
N LEU A 45 -3.12 0.85 -5.84
CA LEU A 45 -1.94 0.07 -5.46
C LEU A 45 -2.27 -1.41 -5.31
N ALA A 46 -3.43 -1.73 -4.76
CA ALA A 46 -3.85 -3.11 -4.59
C ALA A 46 -4.10 -3.77 -5.95
N ARG A 47 -4.75 -3.05 -6.86
CA ARG A 47 -5.03 -3.56 -8.18
C ARG A 47 -3.74 -3.81 -8.96
N GLU A 48 -2.74 -2.94 -8.77
CA GLU A 48 -1.46 -3.08 -9.44
C GLU A 48 -0.54 -4.10 -8.76
N GLY A 49 -0.98 -4.66 -7.64
CA GLY A 49 -0.22 -5.71 -6.97
C GLY A 49 0.91 -5.20 -6.09
N HIS A 50 0.91 -3.93 -5.74
CA HIS A 50 1.99 -3.38 -4.90
C HIS A 50 1.71 -3.58 -3.41
N VAL A 51 0.44 -3.69 -3.03
CA VAL A 51 0.07 -3.88 -1.63
C VAL A 51 -0.92 -5.02 -1.52
N LEU A 52 -1.01 -5.58 -0.33
CA LEU A 52 -2.00 -6.60 0.00
C LEU A 52 -2.91 -6.02 1.07
N VAL A 53 -4.20 -6.18 0.88
CA VAL A 53 -5.21 -5.68 1.81
C VAL A 53 -5.98 -6.87 2.33
N ASP A 54 -6.01 -7.04 3.64
CA ASP A 54 -6.77 -8.10 4.28
C ASP A 54 -7.84 -7.50 5.17
N CYS A 55 -8.93 -8.22 5.32
CA CYS A 55 -10.00 -7.80 6.21
C CYS A 55 -10.33 -8.96 7.13
N LYS A 56 -10.27 -8.72 8.44
CA LYS A 56 -10.63 -9.73 9.41
C LYS A 56 -11.39 -9.05 10.52
N ASP A 57 -12.58 -9.54 10.82
CA ASP A 57 -13.44 -8.96 11.86
C ASP A 57 -13.65 -7.46 11.64
N ASP A 58 -13.87 -7.09 10.38
CA ASP A 58 -14.10 -5.71 9.96
C ASP A 58 -12.90 -4.79 10.17
N VAL A 59 -11.75 -5.34 10.44
CA VAL A 59 -10.51 -4.55 10.52
C VAL A 59 -9.70 -4.81 9.26
N TYR A 60 -9.36 -3.73 8.55
CA TYR A 60 -8.57 -3.83 7.34
C TYR A 60 -7.11 -3.59 7.68
N THR A 61 -6.24 -4.45 7.18
CA THR A 61 -4.79 -4.28 7.35
C THR A 61 -4.13 -4.24 5.98
N ILE A 62 -3.10 -3.44 5.87
CA ILE A 62 -2.41 -3.21 4.61
C ILE A 62 -0.93 -3.45 4.80
N ARG A 63 -0.31 -4.11 3.84
CA ARG A 63 1.13 -4.30 3.85
C ARG A 63 1.65 -4.33 2.42
N LEU A 64 2.91 -4.04 2.26
CA LEU A 64 3.53 -4.15 0.95
C LEU A 64 3.62 -5.62 0.56
N ARG A 65 3.46 -5.86 -0.74
CA ARG A 65 3.67 -7.17 -1.26
C ARG A 65 5.16 -7.37 -1.33
N GLU A 66 5.67 -8.46 -0.62
CA GLU A 66 7.01 -8.61 -0.58
C GLU A 66 7.62 -9.32 -1.61
N LYS A 67 7.61 -9.96 -1.94
CA LYS A 67 8.34 -10.66 -2.70
C LYS A 67 8.97 -10.10 -3.71
N GLN A 68 8.69 -9.22 -4.00
CA GLN A 68 9.27 -8.88 -5.09
C GLN A 68 10.59 -8.57 -4.93
N LYS A 69 11.00 -8.21 -4.01
CA LYS A 69 12.22 -7.96 -3.92
C LYS A 69 12.93 -9.06 -3.89
N LYS A 70 12.64 -9.91 -3.57
CA LYS A 70 13.37 -10.90 -3.46
C LYS A 70 13.34 -11.69 -4.54
N GLN A 71 12.91 -11.73 -5.23
CA GLN A 71 12.96 -12.49 -6.11
C GLN A 71 13.84 -12.44 -7.08
N GLU A 72 14.02 -11.87 -7.13
CA GLU A 72 14.90 -11.84 -7.65
C GLU A 72 15.67 -12.46 -7.73
N VAL A 73 15.56 -12.88 -7.45
CA VAL A 73 16.29 -13.52 -7.42
C VAL A 73 16.56 -14.21 -7.89
N GLY A 74 16.11 -14.20 -7.98
CA GLY A 74 16.39 -14.91 -8.34
C GLY A 74 16.51 -15.18 -9.03
N ASN A 75 16.20 -14.91 -8.92
CA ASN A 75 16.34 -15.37 -9.42
C ASN A 75 16.55 -15.82 -10.08
N SER A 76 16.41 -15.76 -10.10
CA SER A 76 16.64 -16.31 -10.58
C SER A 76 16.78 -16.86 -11.19
N THR A 77 16.65 -16.99 -11.29
CA THR A 77 16.77 -17.53 -11.66
C THR A 77 16.77 -17.83 -12.28
N PHE A 78 16.41 -17.93 -12.53
CA PHE A 78 16.37 -18.15 -12.79
C PHE A 78 16.50 -18.33 -13.03
#